data_9f8672b795bf2c4d4ce8f558b509aea5
#
_entry.id   9f8672b795bf2c4d4ce8f558b509aea5
#
_cell.length_a   1.000
_cell.length_b   1.000
_cell.length_c   1.000
_cell.angle_alpha   90.00
_cell.angle_beta   90.00
_cell.angle_gamma   90.00
#
_symmetry.space_group_name_H-M   'P 1'
#
loop_
_entity.id
_entity.type
_entity.pdbx_description
1 polymer ?
#
loop_
_entity_poly.entity_id
_entity_poly.type
_entity_poly.pdbx_seq_one_letter_code
_entity_poly.pdbx_strand_id
1 'polypeptide(L)'
;MAETRKTFQIQQPQNVRYSGHGSGGMFTARMEWDASLAARLNGNLAEAQKYVDQTCIDRMEPETPFQSGTLRDAATLGTVTGSGLIVQSTPYARRQYYEHKKQSKWFERMKNRHKDSIQKEAGKIACGK
;
A
#
# COMPACT_ATOMS: atom_id res chain seq x y z
N MET A 1 -5.24 17.04 -12.13
CA MET A 1 -4.97 15.67 -12.57
C MET A 1 -4.37 14.86 -11.43
N ALA A 2 -4.95 13.72 -11.16
CA ALA A 2 -4.35 12.80 -10.20
C ALA A 2 -3.08 12.21 -10.81
N GLU A 3 -1.97 12.37 -10.12
CA GLU A 3 -0.71 11.77 -10.54
C GLU A 3 -0.82 10.25 -10.36
N THR A 4 -0.67 9.53 -11.47
CA THR A 4 -0.73 8.07 -11.44
C THR A 4 0.63 7.55 -10.96
N ARG A 5 0.71 7.17 -9.70
CA ARG A 5 1.90 6.48 -9.21
C ARG A 5 1.94 5.06 -9.78
N LYS A 6 3.11 4.66 -10.22
CA LYS A 6 3.33 3.26 -10.60
C LYS A 6 3.20 2.41 -9.35
N THR A 7 2.20 1.54 -9.32
CA THR A 7 2.07 0.55 -8.26
C THR A 7 3.23 -0.43 -8.32
N PHE A 8 3.72 -0.83 -7.15
CA PHE A 8 4.77 -1.83 -7.07
C PHE A 8 4.24 -3.16 -7.62
N GLN A 9 4.99 -3.73 -8.55
CA GLN A 9 4.64 -5.03 -9.14
C GLN A 9 5.86 -5.95 -9.11
N ILE A 10 5.61 -7.19 -8.72
CA ILE A 10 6.61 -8.24 -8.75
C ILE A 10 6.65 -8.81 -10.16
N GLN A 11 7.85 -8.86 -10.74
CA GLN A 11 8.07 -9.52 -12.01
C GLN A 11 8.64 -10.90 -11.77
N GLN A 12 8.03 -11.88 -12.40
CA GLN A 12 8.46 -13.27 -12.28
C GLN A 12 9.72 -13.48 -13.11
N PRO A 13 10.77 -14.10 -12.53
CA PRO A 13 11.95 -14.48 -13.31
C PRO A 13 11.61 -15.51 -14.38
N GLN A 14 12.42 -15.56 -15.42
CA GLN A 14 12.27 -16.56 -16.47
C GLN A 14 12.69 -17.93 -15.96
N ASN A 15 12.08 -18.96 -16.52
CA ASN A 15 12.49 -20.33 -16.27
C ASN A 15 13.91 -20.54 -16.82
N VAL A 16 14.74 -21.25 -16.08
CA VAL A 16 16.15 -21.47 -16.43
C VAL A 16 16.41 -22.97 -16.57
N ARG A 17 17.10 -23.33 -17.64
CA ARG A 17 17.61 -24.70 -17.86
C ARG A 17 19.13 -24.63 -17.93
N TYR A 18 19.78 -25.46 -17.15
CA TYR A 18 21.23 -25.57 -17.14
C TYR A 18 21.63 -26.99 -17.41
N SER A 19 22.57 -27.17 -18.34
CA SER A 19 23.19 -28.47 -18.65
C SER A 19 24.68 -28.38 -18.41
N GLY A 20 25.24 -29.39 -17.75
CA GLY A 20 26.65 -29.41 -17.40
C GLY A 20 27.25 -30.80 -17.46
N HIS A 21 28.60 -30.84 -17.47
CA HIS A 21 29.38 -32.07 -17.40
C HIS A 21 30.08 -32.15 -16.04
N GLY A 22 29.96 -33.28 -15.39
CA GLY A 22 30.67 -33.57 -14.15
C GLY A 22 31.46 -34.87 -14.27
N SER A 23 32.18 -35.24 -13.22
CA SER A 23 32.97 -36.46 -13.16
C SER A 23 32.11 -37.72 -13.28
N GLY A 24 30.84 -37.66 -12.99
CA GLY A 24 29.87 -38.76 -13.11
C GLY A 24 29.05 -38.77 -14.40
N GLY A 25 29.29 -37.84 -15.34
CA GLY A 25 28.57 -37.71 -16.59
C GLY A 25 27.89 -36.35 -16.79
N MET A 26 26.91 -36.35 -17.69
CA MET A 26 26.12 -35.13 -17.97
C MET A 26 24.97 -35.00 -16.99
N PHE A 27 24.66 -33.75 -16.61
CA PHE A 27 23.46 -33.44 -15.82
C PHE A 27 22.70 -32.28 -16.42
N THR A 28 21.39 -32.25 -16.19
CA THR A 28 20.51 -31.13 -16.55
C THR A 28 19.76 -30.70 -15.30
N ALA A 29 19.87 -29.44 -14.98
CA ALA A 29 19.08 -28.82 -13.93
C ALA A 29 18.07 -27.84 -14.55
N ARG A 30 16.85 -27.84 -14.05
CA ARG A 30 15.79 -27.02 -14.55
C ARG A 30 15.08 -26.32 -13.39
N MET A 31 14.97 -24.99 -13.46
CA MET A 31 14.20 -24.20 -12.50
C MET A 31 12.97 -23.66 -13.21
N GLU A 32 11.80 -24.04 -12.74
CA GLU A 32 10.54 -23.56 -13.25
C GLU A 32 9.79 -22.82 -12.18
N TRP A 33 9.29 -21.64 -12.52
CA TRP A 33 8.45 -20.84 -11.65
C TRP A 33 6.98 -21.17 -11.93
N ASP A 34 6.16 -21.14 -10.88
CA ASP A 34 4.72 -21.26 -11.03
C ASP A 34 4.22 -20.11 -11.93
N ALA A 35 3.54 -20.43 -13.02
CA ALA A 35 3.06 -19.45 -13.98
C ALA A 35 2.08 -18.44 -13.38
N SER A 36 1.38 -18.80 -12.30
CA SER A 36 0.40 -17.93 -11.62
C SER A 36 0.99 -17.11 -10.48
N LEU A 37 2.27 -17.33 -10.13
CA LEU A 37 2.86 -16.75 -8.93
C LEU A 37 2.83 -15.21 -8.94
N ALA A 38 3.33 -14.59 -10.01
CA ALA A 38 3.39 -13.13 -10.09
C ALA A 38 2.01 -12.50 -10.07
N ALA A 39 1.05 -13.07 -10.81
CA ALA A 39 -0.33 -12.57 -10.83
C ALA A 39 -0.99 -12.67 -9.46
N ARG A 40 -0.80 -13.77 -8.76
CA ARG A 40 -1.35 -13.99 -7.42
C ARG A 40 -0.76 -13.02 -6.40
N LEU A 41 0.57 -12.87 -6.40
CA LEU A 41 1.24 -11.94 -5.48
C LEU A 41 0.88 -10.49 -5.77
N ASN A 42 0.81 -10.09 -7.03
CA ASN A 42 0.42 -8.74 -7.41
C ASN A 42 -1.03 -8.44 -7.04
N GLY A 43 -1.92 -9.41 -7.19
CA GLY A 43 -3.31 -9.29 -6.72
C GLY A 43 -3.39 -9.08 -5.21
N ASN A 44 -2.64 -9.86 -4.44
CA ASN A 44 -2.60 -9.73 -2.98
C ASN A 44 -2.00 -8.38 -2.55
N LEU A 45 -0.96 -7.91 -3.23
CA LEU A 45 -0.37 -6.61 -2.94
C LEU A 45 -1.33 -5.46 -3.26
N ALA A 46 -2.10 -5.57 -4.34
CA ALA A 46 -3.12 -4.57 -4.68
C ALA A 46 -4.21 -4.50 -3.60
N GLU A 47 -4.68 -5.65 -3.11
CA GLU A 47 -5.65 -5.71 -2.02
C GLU A 47 -5.08 -5.15 -0.71
N ALA A 48 -3.82 -5.45 -0.40
CA ALA A 48 -3.14 -4.90 0.77
C ALA A 48 -3.04 -3.37 0.68
N GLN A 49 -2.74 -2.82 -0.50
CA GLN A 49 -2.66 -1.38 -0.69
C GLN A 49 -4.02 -0.71 -0.51
N LYS A 50 -5.09 -1.31 -1.02
CA LYS A 50 -6.46 -0.80 -0.80
C LYS A 50 -6.79 -0.78 0.69
N TYR A 51 -6.44 -1.84 1.40
CA TYR A 51 -6.67 -1.93 2.85
C TYR A 51 -5.93 -0.83 3.59
N VAL A 52 -4.64 -0.61 3.28
CA VAL A 52 -3.82 0.42 3.93
C VAL A 52 -4.42 1.81 3.69
N ASP A 53 -4.74 2.13 2.43
CA ASP A 53 -5.28 3.45 2.08
C ASP A 53 -6.60 3.71 2.80
N GLN A 54 -7.53 2.74 2.74
CA GLN A 54 -8.84 2.90 3.38
C GLN A 54 -8.73 2.97 4.90
N THR A 55 -7.90 2.12 5.50
CA THR A 55 -7.72 2.11 6.95
C THR A 55 -7.07 3.39 7.45
N CYS A 56 -6.08 3.92 6.71
CA CYS A 56 -5.48 5.19 7.06
C CYS A 56 -6.52 6.33 7.06
N ILE A 57 -7.39 6.37 6.05
CA ILE A 57 -8.47 7.37 5.99
C ILE A 57 -9.43 7.20 7.18
N ASP A 58 -9.86 5.97 7.46
CA ASP A 58 -10.80 5.68 8.54
C ASP A 58 -10.22 6.02 9.92
N ARG A 59 -8.95 5.70 10.13
CA ARG A 59 -8.30 5.96 11.41
C ARG A 59 -7.89 7.41 11.61
N MET A 60 -7.64 8.14 10.53
CA MET A 60 -7.30 9.54 10.65
C MET A 60 -8.54 10.46 10.78
N GLU A 61 -9.72 9.98 10.42
CA GLU A 61 -10.96 10.76 10.51
C GLU A 61 -11.22 11.31 11.92
N PRO A 62 -11.17 10.52 13.02
CA PRO A 62 -11.36 11.06 14.36
C PRO A 62 -10.28 12.05 14.79
N GLU A 63 -9.08 11.94 14.20
CA GLU A 63 -7.96 12.82 14.52
C GLU A 63 -8.01 14.14 13.75
N THR A 64 -8.75 14.18 12.64
CA THR A 64 -8.89 15.36 11.79
C THR A 64 -9.83 16.35 12.43
N PRO A 65 -9.50 17.67 12.45
CA PRO A 65 -10.40 18.69 12.98
C PRO A 65 -11.77 18.67 12.31
N PHE A 66 -12.82 18.80 13.09
CA PHE A 66 -14.19 18.81 12.60
C PHE A 66 -14.85 20.15 12.90
N GLN A 67 -15.26 20.87 11.86
CA GLN A 67 -16.10 22.05 11.96
C GLN A 67 -17.38 21.88 11.15
N SER A 68 -17.23 21.53 9.86
CA SER A 68 -18.37 21.24 8.98
C SER A 68 -18.29 19.85 8.35
N GLY A 69 -17.24 19.08 8.65
CA GLY A 69 -16.98 17.78 8.04
C GLY A 69 -16.25 17.84 6.71
N THR A 70 -16.10 19.01 6.11
CA THR A 70 -15.48 19.16 4.78
C THR A 70 -14.04 18.66 4.75
N LEU A 71 -13.26 18.95 5.79
CA LEU A 71 -11.86 18.52 5.85
C LEU A 71 -11.74 17.00 5.97
N ARG A 72 -12.61 16.37 6.76
CA ARG A 72 -12.65 14.90 6.87
C ARG A 72 -13.06 14.25 5.56
N ASP A 73 -14.11 14.77 4.94
CA ASP A 73 -14.63 14.25 3.68
C ASP A 73 -13.64 14.40 2.53
N ALA A 74 -12.78 15.43 2.58
CA ALA A 74 -11.77 15.68 1.56
C ALA A 74 -10.80 14.51 1.37
N ALA A 75 -10.47 13.77 2.42
CA ALA A 75 -9.60 12.59 2.32
C ALA A 75 -10.26 11.49 1.50
N THR A 76 -11.54 11.23 1.75
CA THR A 76 -12.31 10.22 1.01
C THR A 76 -12.53 10.65 -0.45
N LEU A 77 -12.91 11.90 -0.67
CA LEU A 77 -13.23 12.41 -2.00
C LEU A 77 -11.98 12.59 -2.87
N GLY A 78 -10.85 12.94 -2.27
CA GLY A 78 -9.61 13.21 -3.00
C GLY A 78 -8.71 12.00 -3.19
N THR A 79 -9.03 10.87 -2.57
CA THR A 79 -8.15 9.69 -2.57
C THR A 79 -8.72 8.59 -3.45
N VAL A 80 -7.89 8.04 -4.34
CA VAL A 80 -8.18 6.81 -5.08
C VAL A 80 -7.61 5.65 -4.27
N THR A 81 -8.49 4.84 -3.68
CA THR A 81 -8.09 3.70 -2.84
C THR A 81 -7.30 2.68 -3.65
N GLY A 82 -6.14 2.29 -3.18
CA GLY A 82 -5.23 1.39 -3.90
C GLY A 82 -4.08 2.12 -4.59
N SER A 83 -4.11 3.46 -4.66
CA SER A 83 -3.06 4.26 -5.31
C SER A 83 -1.80 4.44 -4.45
N GLY A 84 -1.91 4.24 -3.14
CA GLY A 84 -0.82 4.53 -2.20
C GLY A 84 -0.65 6.01 -1.88
N LEU A 85 -1.60 6.85 -2.30
CA LEU A 85 -1.54 8.29 -2.10
C LEU A 85 -2.84 8.80 -1.49
N ILE A 86 -2.77 9.35 -0.29
CA ILE A 86 -3.92 9.97 0.39
C ILE A 86 -3.87 11.47 0.14
N VAL A 87 -4.96 12.02 -0.38
CA VAL A 87 -5.05 13.43 -0.76
C VAL A 87 -6.22 14.10 -0.05
N GLN A 88 -5.93 15.21 0.60
CA GLN A 88 -6.93 16.12 1.14
C GLN A 88 -6.78 17.48 0.43
N SER A 89 -7.66 17.75 -0.52
CA SER A 89 -7.49 18.85 -1.48
C SER A 89 -8.22 20.15 -1.13
N THR A 90 -8.72 20.29 0.11
CA THR A 90 -9.32 21.57 0.51
C THR A 90 -8.25 22.66 0.58
N PRO A 91 -8.58 23.92 0.22
CA PRO A 91 -7.59 25.01 0.22
C PRO A 91 -6.90 25.26 1.56
N TYR A 92 -7.58 24.95 2.67
CA TYR A 92 -7.05 25.19 4.01
C TYR A 92 -6.48 23.92 4.68
N ALA A 93 -6.48 22.77 4.01
CA ALA A 93 -6.05 21.50 4.62
C ALA A 93 -4.61 21.58 5.13
N ARG A 94 -3.69 22.08 4.31
CA ARG A 94 -2.28 22.21 4.68
C ARG A 94 -2.10 23.09 5.91
N ARG A 95 -2.77 24.24 5.92
CA ARG A 95 -2.68 25.19 7.04
C ARG A 95 -3.20 24.56 8.33
N GLN A 96 -4.35 23.89 8.27
CA GLN A 96 -4.92 23.21 9.43
C GLN A 96 -4.00 22.08 9.91
N TYR A 97 -3.40 21.37 8.99
CA TYR A 97 -2.50 20.25 9.34
C TYR A 97 -1.32 20.71 10.18
N TYR A 98 -0.70 21.82 9.83
CA TYR A 98 0.49 22.32 10.54
C TYR A 98 0.18 23.30 11.68
N GLU A 99 -0.90 24.06 11.60
CA GLU A 99 -1.16 25.19 12.48
C GLU A 99 -2.31 25.01 13.45
N HIS A 100 -3.13 23.96 13.33
CA HIS A 100 -4.25 23.76 14.24
C HIS A 100 -3.76 23.55 15.67
N LYS A 101 -4.33 24.29 16.62
CA LYS A 101 -3.84 24.33 18.01
C LYS A 101 -3.95 22.99 18.73
N LYS A 102 -5.03 22.24 18.52
CA LYS A 102 -5.31 21.00 19.26
C LYS A 102 -5.20 19.74 18.42
N GLN A 103 -5.42 19.84 17.12
CA GLN A 103 -5.56 18.68 16.25
C GLN A 103 -4.68 18.78 14.99
N SER A 104 -3.51 19.39 15.12
CA SER A 104 -2.53 19.39 14.03
C SER A 104 -1.93 18.02 13.79
N LYS A 105 -1.38 17.80 12.60
CA LYS A 105 -0.64 16.58 12.23
C LYS A 105 -1.42 15.30 12.50
N TRP A 106 -2.68 15.29 12.10
CA TRP A 106 -3.58 14.15 12.36
C TRP A 106 -3.11 12.84 11.73
N PHE A 107 -2.49 12.87 10.56
CA PHE A 107 -1.94 11.67 9.95
C PHE A 107 -0.79 11.10 10.79
N GLU A 108 0.12 11.92 11.27
CA GLU A 108 1.24 11.50 12.11
C GLU A 108 0.75 10.89 13.43
N ARG A 109 -0.26 11.49 14.05
CA ARG A 109 -0.84 10.97 15.29
C ARG A 109 -1.54 9.64 15.06
N MET A 110 -2.31 9.53 13.97
CA MET A 110 -2.92 8.27 13.57
C MET A 110 -1.86 7.21 13.33
N LYS A 111 -0.82 7.53 12.56
CA LYS A 111 0.28 6.63 12.26
C LYS A 111 0.93 6.09 13.55
N ASN A 112 1.22 6.97 14.50
CA ASN A 112 1.86 6.56 15.75
C ASN A 112 0.99 5.60 16.58
N ARG A 113 -0.33 5.76 16.52
CA ARG A 113 -1.27 4.90 17.26
C ARG A 113 -1.55 3.58 16.58
N HIS A 114 -1.60 3.54 15.26
CA HIS A 114 -2.16 2.41 14.51
C HIS A 114 -1.18 1.74 13.55
N LYS A 115 0.05 2.25 13.44
CA LYS A 115 1.05 1.73 12.47
C LYS A 115 1.22 0.23 12.58
N ASP A 116 1.42 -0.29 13.79
CA ASP A 116 1.71 -1.71 13.99
C ASP A 116 0.54 -2.60 13.58
N SER A 117 -0.68 -2.21 13.94
CA SER A 117 -1.86 -3.00 13.58
C SER A 117 -2.13 -2.95 12.08
N ILE A 118 -1.93 -1.80 11.44
CA ILE A 118 -2.09 -1.65 9.98
C ILE A 118 -1.07 -2.50 9.25
N GLN A 119 0.20 -2.47 9.66
CA GLN A 119 1.26 -3.28 9.06
C GLN A 119 0.98 -4.77 9.20
N LYS A 120 0.53 -5.21 10.35
CA LYS A 120 0.22 -6.61 10.62
C LYS A 120 -0.90 -7.12 9.72
N GLU A 121 -2.00 -6.39 9.63
CA GLU A 121 -3.13 -6.79 8.79
C GLU A 121 -2.80 -6.71 7.30
N ALA A 122 -2.10 -5.67 6.86
CA ALA A 122 -1.64 -5.55 5.48
C ALA A 122 -0.71 -6.71 5.09
N GLY A 123 0.17 -7.11 6.01
CA GLY A 123 1.06 -8.26 5.80
C GLY A 123 0.29 -9.56 5.61
N LYS A 124 -0.76 -9.78 6.39
CA LYS A 124 -1.63 -10.96 6.23
C LYS A 124 -2.30 -10.98 4.85
N ILE A 125 -2.83 -9.85 4.41
CA ILE A 125 -3.49 -9.73 3.11
C ILE A 125 -2.47 -9.98 1.98
N ALA A 126 -1.29 -9.39 2.08
CA ALA A 126 -0.22 -9.57 1.09
C ALA A 126 0.23 -11.04 0.98
N CYS A 127 0.20 -11.77 2.10
CA CYS A 127 0.53 -13.20 2.13
C CYS A 127 -0.64 -14.11 1.75
N GLY A 128 -1.82 -13.56 1.48
CA GLY A 128 -3.01 -14.34 1.12
C GLY A 128 -3.69 -15.03 2.30
N LYS A 129 -3.49 -14.49 3.51
CA LYS A 129 -4.09 -15.06 4.73
C LYS A 129 -5.29 -14.28 5.21
#